data_54f0ce04336499c0b55dba446eb11abd
#
_entry.id   54f0ce04336499c0b55dba446eb11abd
#
_cell.length_a   1.000
_cell.length_b   1.000
_cell.length_c   1.000
_cell.angle_alpha   90.00
_cell.angle_beta   90.00
_cell.angle_gamma   90.00
#
_symmetry.space_group_name_H-M   'P 1'
#
loop_
_entity.id
_entity.type
_entity.pdbx_description
1 polymer ?
#
loop_
_entity_poly.entity_id
_entity_poly.type
_entity_poly.pdbx_seq_one_letter_code
_entity_poly.pdbx_strand_id
1 'polypeptide(L)'
;SFSMLKSHGITKSFLVIIPGAAWKQKCWNVNKYIQLIKKLDIPVVLLGSKSDFICFDISRKIKSVINFAGKTDLREAMAILSNAYYVIGSDTGLTHIAEALGKNVSMILGPTSSETGANVILDKSKIIKKDIWCRPCSQNGKRKCYRTKQFCMDLISVNDVFQTIPK
;
A
#
# COMPACT_ATOMS: atom_id res chain seq x y z
N SER A 1 -15.58 9.35 11.51
CA SER A 1 -14.59 9.13 10.42
C SER A 1 -15.04 9.73 9.09
N PHE A 2 -16.33 9.64 8.72
CA PHE A 2 -16.82 10.32 7.49
C PHE A 2 -16.74 11.85 7.62
N SER A 3 -16.95 12.40 8.81
CA SER A 3 -16.75 13.83 9.11
C SER A 3 -15.28 14.24 8.95
N MET A 4 -14.35 13.38 9.38
CA MET A 4 -12.91 13.62 9.23
C MET A 4 -12.46 13.62 7.77
N LEU A 5 -12.98 12.73 6.94
CA LEU A 5 -12.71 12.73 5.50
C LEU A 5 -13.27 14.00 4.84
N LYS A 6 -14.51 14.41 5.19
CA LYS A 6 -15.12 15.64 4.70
C LYS A 6 -14.36 16.91 5.10
N SER A 7 -13.87 16.98 6.35
CA SER A 7 -13.07 18.14 6.82
C SER A 7 -11.74 18.29 6.07
N HIS A 8 -11.27 17.20 5.42
CA HIS A 8 -10.10 17.21 4.54
C HIS A 8 -10.46 17.30 3.05
N GLY A 9 -11.71 17.67 2.71
CA GLY A 9 -12.14 17.85 1.34
C GLY A 9 -12.48 16.58 0.55
N ILE A 10 -12.51 15.40 1.22
CA ILE A 10 -12.89 14.14 0.56
C ILE A 10 -14.41 14.01 0.60
N THR A 11 -15.05 14.38 -0.50
CA THR A 11 -16.50 14.26 -0.70
C THR A 11 -16.89 13.23 -1.76
N LYS A 12 -15.90 12.68 -2.47
CA LYS A 12 -16.05 11.73 -3.57
C LYS A 12 -15.26 10.45 -3.29
N SER A 13 -15.31 9.50 -4.22
CA SER A 13 -14.47 8.30 -4.22
C SER A 13 -13.00 8.66 -4.08
N PHE A 14 -12.27 7.87 -3.31
CA PHE A 14 -10.84 8.05 -3.06
C PHE A 14 -10.10 6.71 -2.99
N LEU A 15 -8.83 6.72 -3.30
CA LEU A 15 -7.92 5.59 -3.13
C LEU A 15 -7.20 5.69 -1.79
N VAL A 16 -6.99 4.53 -1.16
CA VAL A 16 -6.08 4.44 -0.01
C VAL A 16 -4.77 3.80 -0.46
N ILE A 17 -3.66 4.41 -0.09
CA ILE A 17 -2.32 3.83 -0.27
C ILE A 17 -1.70 3.58 1.10
N ILE A 18 -1.23 2.35 1.33
CA ILE A 18 -0.55 1.90 2.55
C ILE A 18 0.90 1.54 2.17
N PRO A 19 1.79 2.55 2.05
CA PRO A 19 3.11 2.33 1.47
C PRO A 19 4.11 1.74 2.48
N GLY A 20 3.81 1.85 3.77
CA GLY A 20 4.64 1.37 4.87
C GLY A 20 4.43 -0.10 5.19
N ALA A 21 5.37 -0.66 5.93
CA ALA A 21 5.29 -1.99 6.53
C ALA A 21 6.26 -2.07 7.72
N ALA A 22 6.06 -3.07 8.59
CA ALA A 22 6.92 -3.31 9.75
C ALA A 22 8.41 -3.48 9.36
N TRP A 23 8.68 -3.96 8.15
CA TRP A 23 10.02 -4.18 7.63
C TRP A 23 10.24 -3.46 6.31
N LYS A 24 11.32 -2.69 6.22
CA LYS A 24 11.69 -1.90 5.04
C LYS A 24 11.72 -2.73 3.74
N GLN A 25 12.11 -4.00 3.83
CA GLN A 25 12.17 -4.91 2.69
C GLN A 25 10.80 -5.21 2.06
N LYS A 26 9.72 -4.92 2.76
CA LYS A 26 8.33 -5.04 2.27
C LYS A 26 7.81 -3.75 1.65
N CYS A 27 8.54 -2.65 1.76
CA CYS A 27 8.14 -1.36 1.22
C CYS A 27 8.61 -1.18 -0.23
N TRP A 28 7.69 -0.75 -1.09
CA TRP A 28 8.03 -0.37 -2.45
C TRP A 28 8.72 0.99 -2.51
N ASN A 29 9.36 1.33 -3.60
CA ASN A 29 10.14 2.55 -3.74
C ASN A 29 9.26 3.80 -3.68
N VAL A 30 9.65 4.78 -2.85
CA VAL A 30 8.92 6.05 -2.65
C VAL A 30 8.70 6.82 -3.96
N ASN A 31 9.71 6.86 -4.84
CA ASN A 31 9.59 7.58 -6.12
C ASN A 31 8.58 6.90 -7.05
N LYS A 32 8.44 5.59 -6.98
CA LYS A 32 7.43 4.85 -7.75
C LYS A 32 6.02 5.11 -7.23
N TYR A 33 5.81 5.21 -5.90
CA TYR A 33 4.54 5.69 -5.34
C TYR A 33 4.21 7.11 -5.82
N ILE A 34 5.18 8.02 -5.82
CA ILE A 34 5.00 9.38 -6.31
C ILE A 34 4.60 9.39 -7.79
N GLN A 35 5.26 8.59 -8.62
CA GLN A 35 4.93 8.46 -10.04
C GLN A 35 3.53 7.84 -10.24
N LEU A 36 3.17 6.84 -9.44
CA LEU A 36 1.84 6.22 -9.47
C LEU A 36 0.76 7.27 -9.14
N ILE A 37 0.92 7.98 -8.03
CA ILE A 37 -0.06 8.97 -7.57
C ILE A 37 -0.26 10.08 -8.60
N LYS A 38 0.79 10.52 -9.28
CA LYS A 38 0.70 11.53 -10.36
C LYS A 38 -0.10 11.08 -11.58
N LYS A 39 -0.32 9.77 -11.75
CA LYS A 39 -1.14 9.22 -12.83
C LYS A 39 -2.62 9.04 -12.43
N LEU A 40 -2.97 9.29 -11.17
CA LEU A 40 -4.31 9.07 -10.66
C LEU A 40 -5.13 10.37 -10.69
N ASP A 41 -6.32 10.29 -11.27
CA ASP A 41 -7.31 11.39 -11.31
C ASP A 41 -8.31 11.31 -10.15
N ILE A 42 -7.97 10.62 -9.08
CA ILE A 42 -8.80 10.40 -7.90
C ILE A 42 -8.02 10.82 -6.64
N PRO A 43 -8.68 11.41 -5.62
CA PRO A 43 -8.04 11.73 -4.36
C PRO A 43 -7.35 10.53 -3.72
N VAL A 44 -6.17 10.75 -3.14
CA VAL A 44 -5.38 9.72 -2.49
C VAL A 44 -5.22 10.02 -1.00
N VAL A 45 -5.52 9.01 -0.19
CA VAL A 45 -5.30 9.00 1.25
C VAL A 45 -4.16 8.05 1.58
N LEU A 46 -3.20 8.51 2.36
CA LEU A 46 -2.13 7.67 2.89
C LEU A 46 -2.49 7.21 4.30
N LEU A 47 -2.39 5.90 4.54
CA LEU A 47 -2.51 5.29 5.87
C LEU A 47 -1.20 4.60 6.24
N GLY A 48 -0.92 4.60 7.53
CA GLY A 48 0.26 3.97 8.10
C GLY A 48 0.43 4.32 9.57
N SER A 49 1.42 3.73 10.20
CA SER A 49 1.84 4.05 11.55
C SER A 49 2.65 5.37 11.60
N LYS A 50 2.91 5.86 12.79
CA LYS A 50 3.78 7.03 13.02
C LYS A 50 5.22 6.80 12.54
N SER A 51 5.65 5.55 12.48
CA SER A 51 6.99 5.16 12.02
C SER A 51 7.09 4.95 10.50
N ASP A 52 5.99 5.04 9.76
CA ASP A 52 5.99 4.90 8.29
C ASP A 52 6.41 6.20 7.60
N PHE A 53 7.70 6.56 7.73
CA PHE A 53 8.26 7.79 7.17
C PHE A 53 8.02 7.94 5.66
N ILE A 54 7.84 6.84 4.94
CA ILE A 54 7.50 6.85 3.52
C ILE A 54 6.23 7.66 3.22
N CYS A 55 5.23 7.66 4.12
CA CYS A 55 4.02 8.47 3.98
C CYS A 55 4.34 9.97 4.02
N PHE A 56 5.26 10.37 4.90
CA PHE A 56 5.69 11.76 5.00
C PHE A 56 6.52 12.18 3.78
N ASP A 57 7.39 11.30 3.29
CA ASP A 57 8.18 11.56 2.08
C ASP A 57 7.29 11.78 0.85
N ILE A 58 6.23 10.97 0.69
CA ILE A 58 5.24 11.13 -0.38
C ILE A 58 4.51 12.47 -0.22
N SER A 59 3.95 12.75 0.97
CA SER A 59 3.13 13.95 1.21
C SER A 59 3.93 15.27 1.11
N ARG A 60 5.23 15.23 1.36
CA ARG A 60 6.11 16.38 1.10
C ARG A 60 6.25 16.70 -0.39
N LYS A 61 6.22 15.68 -1.25
CA LYS A 61 6.38 15.81 -2.70
C LYS A 61 5.06 16.03 -3.45
N ILE A 62 3.95 15.51 -2.92
CA ILE A 62 2.62 15.63 -3.53
C ILE A 62 1.68 16.25 -2.50
N LYS A 63 1.39 17.53 -2.66
CA LYS A 63 0.56 18.30 -1.70
C LYS A 63 -0.92 17.94 -1.73
N SER A 64 -1.39 17.32 -2.80
CA SER A 64 -2.79 16.91 -2.95
C SER A 64 -3.14 15.61 -2.20
N VAL A 65 -2.15 14.84 -1.71
CA VAL A 65 -2.44 13.66 -0.90
C VAL A 65 -2.78 14.04 0.54
N ILE A 66 -3.71 13.31 1.12
CA ILE A 66 -4.07 13.47 2.53
C ILE A 66 -3.35 12.39 3.33
N ASN A 67 -2.46 12.83 4.23
CA ASN A 67 -1.64 11.93 5.01
C ASN A 67 -2.19 11.77 6.43
N PHE A 68 -2.74 10.58 6.74
CA PHE A 68 -3.20 10.18 8.06
C PHE A 68 -2.24 9.22 8.78
N ALA A 69 -1.04 8.97 8.26
CA ALA A 69 -0.06 8.12 8.94
C ALA A 69 0.28 8.68 10.33
N GLY A 70 0.08 7.85 11.35
CA GLY A 70 0.26 8.21 12.76
C GLY A 70 -0.77 9.20 13.33
N LYS A 71 -1.85 9.48 12.60
CA LYS A 71 -2.92 10.42 13.01
C LYS A 71 -4.26 9.72 13.25
N THR A 72 -4.35 8.43 13.04
CA THR A 72 -5.56 7.63 13.23
C THR A 72 -5.29 6.50 14.21
N ASP A 73 -6.28 6.18 15.03
CA ASP A 73 -6.35 4.90 15.71
C ASP A 73 -6.78 3.78 14.73
N LEU A 74 -6.82 2.54 15.21
CA LEU A 74 -7.18 1.41 14.35
C LEU A 74 -8.64 1.49 13.85
N ARG A 75 -9.57 1.95 14.68
CA ARG A 75 -11.00 2.09 14.31
C ARG A 75 -11.18 3.16 13.25
N GLU A 76 -10.50 4.28 13.39
CA GLU A 76 -10.50 5.36 12.40
C GLU A 76 -9.90 4.89 11.07
N ALA A 77 -8.76 4.16 11.12
CA ALA A 77 -8.15 3.58 9.93
C ALA A 77 -9.09 2.58 9.23
N MET A 78 -9.74 1.70 9.97
CA MET A 78 -10.75 0.76 9.45
C MET A 78 -11.92 1.50 8.81
N ALA A 79 -12.39 2.58 9.41
CA ALA A 79 -13.47 3.37 8.87
C ALA A 79 -13.07 4.14 7.59
N ILE A 80 -11.82 4.59 7.47
CA ILE A 80 -11.28 5.14 6.22
C ILE A 80 -11.24 4.04 5.15
N LEU A 81 -10.69 2.87 5.49
CA LEU A 81 -10.57 1.73 4.58
C LEU A 81 -11.94 1.27 4.06
N SER A 82 -12.94 1.16 4.94
CA SER A 82 -14.29 0.72 4.55
C SER A 82 -15.00 1.67 3.57
N ASN A 83 -14.59 2.94 3.51
CA ASN A 83 -15.11 3.92 2.56
C ASN A 83 -14.23 4.12 1.31
N ALA A 84 -13.07 3.48 1.25
CA ALA A 84 -12.20 3.56 0.09
C ALA A 84 -12.84 2.92 -1.15
N TYR A 85 -12.58 3.51 -2.32
CA TYR A 85 -12.90 2.88 -3.61
C TYR A 85 -12.01 1.66 -3.86
N TYR A 86 -10.73 1.82 -3.64
CA TYR A 86 -9.72 0.78 -3.83
C TYR A 86 -8.54 0.99 -2.89
N VAL A 87 -7.80 -0.07 -2.58
CA VAL A 87 -6.65 -0.02 -1.68
C VAL A 87 -5.41 -0.56 -2.37
N ILE A 88 -4.29 0.15 -2.26
CA ILE A 88 -2.98 -0.30 -2.73
C ILE A 88 -2.07 -0.33 -1.51
N GLY A 89 -1.45 -1.46 -1.23
CA GLY A 89 -0.62 -1.57 -0.03
C GLY A 89 0.55 -2.53 -0.17
N SER A 90 1.52 -2.35 0.72
CA SER A 90 2.53 -3.36 1.01
C SER A 90 1.87 -4.54 1.74
N ASP A 91 2.57 -5.66 1.86
CA ASP A 91 2.18 -6.78 2.72
C ASP A 91 2.26 -6.35 4.21
N THR A 92 1.15 -5.83 4.73
CA THR A 92 1.02 -5.28 6.09
C THR A 92 -0.39 -5.45 6.64
N GLY A 93 -0.54 -5.39 7.97
CA GLY A 93 -1.82 -5.60 8.64
C GLY A 93 -2.96 -4.74 8.11
N LEU A 94 -2.74 -3.45 7.81
CA LEU A 94 -3.80 -2.58 7.27
C LEU A 94 -4.28 -3.02 5.89
N THR A 95 -3.42 -3.60 5.04
CA THR A 95 -3.83 -4.14 3.74
C THR A 95 -4.70 -5.38 3.90
N HIS A 96 -4.38 -6.26 4.84
CA HIS A 96 -5.21 -7.42 5.19
C HIS A 96 -6.55 -7.00 5.83
N ILE A 97 -6.53 -5.97 6.69
CA ILE A 97 -7.76 -5.40 7.27
C ILE A 97 -8.67 -4.83 6.18
N ALA A 98 -8.11 -4.13 5.18
CA ALA A 98 -8.89 -3.62 4.06
C ALA A 98 -9.64 -4.76 3.35
N GLU A 99 -8.96 -5.87 3.09
CA GLU A 99 -9.56 -7.04 2.46
C GLU A 99 -10.61 -7.71 3.36
N ALA A 100 -10.35 -7.84 4.67
CA ALA A 100 -11.32 -8.33 5.64
C ALA A 100 -12.59 -7.46 5.74
N LEU A 101 -12.47 -6.17 5.42
CA LEU A 101 -13.60 -5.23 5.30
C LEU A 101 -14.31 -5.29 3.93
N GLY A 102 -13.97 -6.27 3.09
CA GLY A 102 -14.56 -6.47 1.77
C GLY A 102 -14.02 -5.53 0.68
N LYS A 103 -12.89 -4.86 0.92
CA LYS A 103 -12.25 -4.01 -0.09
C LYS A 103 -11.28 -4.80 -0.93
N ASN A 104 -11.42 -4.69 -2.25
CA ASN A 104 -10.42 -5.24 -3.16
C ASN A 104 -9.11 -4.46 -3.01
N VAL A 105 -8.01 -5.18 -3.00
CA VAL A 105 -6.69 -4.60 -2.78
C VAL A 105 -5.71 -4.99 -3.89
N SER A 106 -4.74 -4.13 -4.14
CA SER A 106 -3.50 -4.48 -4.83
C SER A 106 -2.38 -4.57 -3.79
N MET A 107 -1.96 -5.79 -3.48
CA MET A 107 -0.87 -6.03 -2.55
C MET A 107 0.47 -6.13 -3.29
N ILE A 108 1.39 -5.22 -2.99
CA ILE A 108 2.75 -5.25 -3.51
C ILE A 108 3.57 -6.20 -2.64
N LEU A 109 4.03 -7.30 -3.24
CA LEU A 109 4.65 -8.41 -2.53
C LEU A 109 6.12 -8.58 -2.93
N GLY A 110 7.00 -8.37 -1.98
CA GLY A 110 8.45 -8.48 -2.13
C GLY A 110 9.03 -9.83 -1.67
N PRO A 111 9.71 -9.88 -0.52
CA PRO A 111 10.49 -11.04 -0.06
C PRO A 111 9.65 -12.17 0.53
N THR A 112 8.40 -11.93 0.83
CA THR A 112 7.44 -12.89 1.40
C THR A 112 6.63 -13.60 0.31
N SER A 113 5.81 -14.57 0.66
CA SER A 113 4.97 -15.33 -0.27
C SER A 113 3.62 -15.71 0.34
N SER A 114 2.73 -16.23 -0.49
CA SER A 114 1.42 -16.74 -0.06
C SER A 114 1.54 -17.86 0.99
N GLU A 115 2.54 -18.71 0.87
CA GLU A 115 2.83 -19.80 1.81
C GLU A 115 3.21 -19.26 3.21
N THR A 116 3.68 -18.03 3.30
CA THR A 116 3.99 -17.35 4.57
C THR A 116 2.86 -16.45 5.07
N GLY A 117 1.67 -16.57 4.49
CA GLY A 117 0.47 -15.80 4.88
C GLY A 117 0.32 -14.45 4.16
N ALA A 118 1.24 -14.08 3.28
CA ALA A 118 1.13 -12.86 2.47
C ALA A 118 0.27 -13.12 1.22
N ASN A 119 -1.04 -13.20 1.41
CA ASN A 119 -1.99 -13.53 0.35
C ASN A 119 -3.18 -12.55 0.33
N VAL A 120 -3.92 -12.55 -0.77
CA VAL A 120 -5.22 -11.90 -0.92
C VAL A 120 -6.28 -12.98 -1.16
N ILE A 121 -7.51 -12.73 -0.71
CA ILE A 121 -8.60 -13.71 -0.67
C ILE A 121 -9.73 -13.32 -1.62
N LEU A 122 -10.03 -12.02 -1.75
CA LEU A 122 -11.14 -11.56 -2.59
C LEU A 122 -10.80 -11.70 -4.08
N ASP A 123 -11.75 -12.15 -4.89
CA ASP A 123 -11.57 -12.48 -6.32
C ASP A 123 -10.98 -11.33 -7.16
N LYS A 124 -11.34 -10.09 -6.82
CA LYS A 124 -10.85 -8.90 -7.52
C LYS A 124 -9.59 -8.29 -6.90
N SER A 125 -9.12 -8.82 -5.77
CA SER A 125 -7.82 -8.45 -5.21
C SER A 125 -6.68 -8.99 -6.05
N LYS A 126 -5.55 -8.29 -6.07
CA LYS A 126 -4.38 -8.65 -6.89
C LYS A 126 -3.11 -8.68 -6.05
N ILE A 127 -2.29 -9.68 -6.28
CA ILE A 127 -0.90 -9.71 -5.80
C ILE A 127 0.00 -9.24 -6.94
N ILE A 128 0.79 -8.21 -6.66
CA ILE A 128 1.77 -7.67 -7.60
C ILE A 128 3.14 -8.13 -7.12
N LYS A 129 3.72 -9.07 -7.83
CA LYS A 129 5.02 -9.68 -7.53
C LYS A 129 5.82 -9.89 -8.80
N LYS A 130 7.10 -10.16 -8.65
CA LYS A 130 7.97 -10.62 -9.75
C LYS A 130 8.48 -12.02 -9.43
N ASP A 131 8.39 -12.91 -10.39
CA ASP A 131 8.92 -14.26 -10.27
C ASP A 131 10.43 -14.24 -10.48
N ILE A 132 11.15 -14.36 -9.38
CA ILE A 132 12.61 -14.39 -9.34
C ILE A 132 13.07 -15.55 -8.45
N TRP A 133 14.15 -16.20 -8.82
CA TRP A 133 14.63 -17.43 -8.18
C TRP A 133 14.88 -17.31 -6.66
N CYS A 134 15.15 -16.09 -6.14
CA CYS A 134 15.47 -15.88 -4.73
C CYS A 134 14.23 -15.61 -3.85
N ARG A 135 13.01 -15.75 -4.38
CA ARG A 135 11.77 -15.64 -3.61
C ARG A 135 11.15 -17.02 -3.35
N PRO A 136 10.50 -17.19 -2.18
CA PRO A 136 10.55 -16.35 -0.98
C PRO A 136 11.90 -16.48 -0.27
N CYS A 137 12.43 -15.39 0.26
CA CYS A 137 13.69 -15.41 1.02
C CYS A 137 13.51 -15.00 2.49
N SER A 138 12.30 -14.63 2.88
CA SER A 138 11.96 -14.22 4.24
C SER A 138 10.53 -14.58 4.57
N GLN A 139 10.29 -15.17 5.73
CA GLN A 139 8.96 -15.51 6.20
C GLN A 139 8.12 -14.25 6.49
N ASN A 140 8.70 -13.21 7.06
CA ASN A 140 8.00 -12.02 7.52
C ASN A 140 8.58 -10.70 6.99
N GLY A 141 9.59 -10.76 6.12
CA GLY A 141 10.26 -9.58 5.57
C GLY A 141 11.38 -9.00 6.43
N LYS A 142 11.69 -9.56 7.61
CA LYS A 142 12.76 -9.06 8.50
C LYS A 142 14.15 -9.24 7.90
N ARG A 143 14.37 -10.33 7.16
CA ARG A 143 15.67 -10.65 6.59
C ARG A 143 16.08 -9.60 5.56
N LYS A 144 17.25 -9.00 5.75
CA LYS A 144 17.83 -8.08 4.76
C LYS A 144 18.13 -8.82 3.45
N CYS A 145 17.95 -8.12 2.33
CA CYS A 145 18.33 -8.66 1.04
C CYS A 145 19.84 -8.89 0.99
N TYR A 146 20.25 -10.07 0.59
CA TYR A 146 21.67 -10.44 0.43
C TYR A 146 22.24 -10.04 -0.94
N ARG A 147 21.35 -9.60 -1.86
CA ARG A 147 21.75 -9.12 -3.18
C ARG A 147 22.06 -7.62 -3.12
N THR A 148 22.83 -7.12 -4.07
CA THR A 148 23.17 -5.69 -4.23
C THR A 148 21.94 -4.81 -4.41
N LYS A 149 20.89 -5.35 -5.07
CA LYS A 149 19.59 -4.68 -5.25
C LYS A 149 18.46 -5.63 -4.84
N GLN A 150 17.40 -5.07 -4.29
CA GLN A 150 16.21 -5.83 -3.92
C GLN A 150 15.29 -6.00 -5.13
N PHE A 151 15.69 -6.85 -6.08
CA PHE A 151 15.01 -7.02 -7.36
C PHE A 151 13.53 -7.39 -7.25
N CYS A 152 13.10 -8.11 -6.19
CA CYS A 152 11.68 -8.43 -5.97
C CYS A 152 10.80 -7.18 -5.84
N MET A 153 11.35 -6.06 -5.38
CA MET A 153 10.66 -4.77 -5.31
C MET A 153 11.05 -3.84 -6.46
N ASP A 154 12.34 -3.83 -6.83
CA ASP A 154 12.85 -2.91 -7.85
C ASP A 154 12.30 -3.18 -9.26
N LEU A 155 12.01 -4.44 -9.59
CA LEU A 155 11.44 -4.82 -10.89
C LEU A 155 9.94 -4.53 -11.00
N ILE A 156 9.21 -4.34 -9.90
CA ILE A 156 7.80 -3.94 -9.97
C ILE A 156 7.74 -2.51 -10.49
N SER A 157 7.17 -2.35 -11.68
CA SER A 157 7.02 -1.06 -12.33
C SER A 157 5.77 -0.32 -11.83
N VAL A 158 5.72 0.99 -12.07
CA VAL A 158 4.51 1.80 -11.81
C VAL A 158 3.33 1.29 -12.63
N ASN A 159 3.57 0.82 -13.84
CA ASN A 159 2.52 0.31 -14.72
C ASN A 159 1.95 -1.02 -14.22
N ASP A 160 2.80 -1.91 -13.66
CA ASP A 160 2.33 -3.17 -13.05
C ASP A 160 1.27 -2.88 -11.94
N VAL A 161 1.47 -1.81 -11.17
CA VAL A 161 0.53 -1.42 -10.11
C VAL A 161 -0.67 -0.66 -10.69
N PHE A 162 -0.44 0.28 -11.59
CA PHE A 162 -1.50 1.12 -12.17
C PHE A 162 -2.57 0.30 -12.88
N GLN A 163 -2.18 -0.75 -13.61
CA GLN A 163 -3.12 -1.62 -14.35
C GLN A 163 -4.03 -2.46 -13.47
N THR A 164 -3.73 -2.61 -12.18
CA THR A 164 -4.58 -3.36 -11.24
C THR A 164 -5.72 -2.52 -10.66
N ILE A 165 -5.67 -1.21 -10.81
CA ILE A 165 -6.69 -0.30 -10.31
C ILE A 165 -7.92 -0.40 -11.23
N PRO A 166 -9.12 -0.67 -10.70
CA PRO A 166 -10.35 -0.67 -11.48
C PRO A 166 -10.56 0.68 -12.18
N LYS A 167 -11.12 0.63 -13.39
CA LYS A 167 -11.51 1.84 -14.15
C LYS A 167 -12.85 2.35 -13.69
#